data_ccd0ca239e12a06ce13a87bfb369eb55
#
_entry.id   ccd0ca239e12a06ce13a87bfb369eb55
#
_cell.length_a   1.000
_cell.length_b   1.000
_cell.length_c   1.000
_cell.angle_alpha   90.00
_cell.angle_beta   90.00
_cell.angle_gamma   90.00
#
_symmetry.space_group_name_H-M   'P 1'
#
loop_
_entity.id
_entity.type
_entity.pdbx_description
1 polymer ?
#
loop_
_entity_poly.entity_id
_entity_poly.type
_entity_poly.pdbx_seq_one_letter_code
_entity_poly.pdbx_strand_id
1 'polypeptide(L)'
;MHIAEVVTIAKSLPLLRLNTYKSLILSYSADYRRIFKKNILPLIDNKIGKLLLRMPIVNDKIKADMRKKAMDVFGGNFDEIIIGGAPFNADVERFLKQIGFPYTIAYGMTECGPIICSSRWETLKLASCGKATTRMEVKIDSPDPQHVAGEIICRGSNLMLGYYKNAEATSQIIDVNGWLHTGDLATMDADGYVTVRGRSKNMLLTSSGQNIYPEEIESKLNNMPYVSESLIVLQHDKLVALIYPDFDDAFAHGLQQTDIEKAMEANRNELNLLLPAYCQITKVKIHFEEFEKTAKKSIKRFMYQEAKG
;
A
#
# COMPACT_ATOMS: atom_id res chain seq x y z
N MET A 1 -7.25 -19.44 13.44
CA MET A 1 -8.35 -18.76 12.73
C MET A 1 -7.72 -17.86 11.68
N HIS A 2 -7.89 -18.19 10.42
CA HIS A 2 -7.20 -17.47 9.31
C HIS A 2 -7.73 -16.04 9.20
N ILE A 3 -6.84 -15.05 9.02
CA ILE A 3 -7.20 -13.64 8.73
C ILE A 3 -8.15 -13.54 7.52
N ALA A 4 -8.05 -14.48 6.56
CA ALA A 4 -8.98 -14.61 5.44
C ALA A 4 -10.44 -14.91 5.87
N GLU A 5 -10.67 -15.60 6.97
CA GLU A 5 -12.01 -15.91 7.46
C GLU A 5 -12.67 -14.69 8.14
N VAL A 6 -11.90 -13.85 8.83
CA VAL A 6 -12.42 -12.61 9.43
C VAL A 6 -12.90 -11.64 8.34
N VAL A 7 -12.18 -11.59 7.21
CA VAL A 7 -12.56 -10.77 6.03
C VAL A 7 -13.77 -11.35 5.30
N THR A 8 -13.93 -12.66 5.26
CA THR A 8 -15.09 -13.34 4.64
C THR A 8 -16.34 -13.18 5.50
N ILE A 9 -16.20 -13.19 6.83
CA ILE A 9 -17.31 -12.94 7.77
C ILE A 9 -17.87 -11.52 7.60
N ALA A 10 -17.03 -10.51 7.35
CA ALA A 10 -17.49 -9.14 7.09
C ALA A 10 -18.26 -8.98 5.76
N LYS A 11 -18.07 -9.88 4.78
CA LYS A 11 -18.81 -9.87 3.50
C LYS A 11 -20.18 -10.56 3.58
N SER A 12 -20.40 -11.46 4.53
CA SER A 12 -21.59 -12.31 4.61
C SER A 12 -22.58 -11.94 5.71
N LEU A 13 -22.28 -10.92 6.53
CA LEU A 13 -23.15 -10.52 7.64
C LEU A 13 -23.89 -9.22 7.30
N PRO A 14 -25.21 -9.28 7.05
CA PRO A 14 -26.04 -8.10 7.12
C PRO A 14 -26.03 -7.64 8.60
N LEU A 15 -25.42 -6.48 8.87
CA LEU A 15 -25.63 -5.70 10.10
C LEU A 15 -25.60 -6.49 11.42
N LEU A 16 -24.56 -7.25 11.69
CA LEU A 16 -24.29 -7.61 13.06
C LEU A 16 -23.91 -6.32 13.81
N ARG A 17 -24.82 -5.90 14.71
CA ARG A 17 -24.52 -4.94 15.78
C ARG A 17 -23.44 -5.56 16.67
N LEU A 18 -22.20 -5.49 16.23
CA LEU A 18 -21.04 -5.94 16.99
C LEU A 18 -20.70 -4.86 18.01
N ASN A 19 -21.41 -4.85 19.14
CA ASN A 19 -21.11 -4.02 20.31
C ASN A 19 -19.75 -4.32 20.98
N THR A 20 -18.86 -5.08 20.34
CA THR A 20 -17.68 -5.65 21.00
C THR A 20 -16.36 -5.51 20.26
N TYR A 21 -16.30 -5.03 19.03
CA TYR A 21 -15.03 -4.87 18.31
C TYR A 21 -14.61 -3.41 18.29
N LYS A 22 -13.58 -3.09 19.09
CA LYS A 22 -13.00 -1.75 19.13
C LYS A 22 -12.15 -1.42 17.91
N SER A 23 -11.63 -2.42 17.20
CA SER A 23 -10.76 -2.23 16.04
C SER A 23 -11.20 -3.10 14.87
N LEU A 24 -11.29 -2.51 13.68
CA LEU A 24 -11.57 -3.20 12.42
C LEU A 24 -10.27 -3.40 11.66
N ILE A 25 -9.87 -4.65 11.41
CA ILE A 25 -8.66 -4.97 10.64
C ILE A 25 -9.02 -5.15 9.18
N LEU A 26 -8.45 -4.33 8.31
CA LEU A 26 -8.62 -4.40 6.87
C LEU A 26 -7.30 -4.77 6.18
N SER A 27 -7.33 -5.90 5.46
CA SER A 27 -6.27 -6.16 4.48
C SER A 27 -6.51 -5.26 3.26
N TYR A 28 -5.57 -4.36 2.94
CA TYR A 28 -5.68 -3.45 1.79
C TYR A 28 -5.43 -4.20 0.48
N SER A 29 -6.35 -5.12 0.16
CA SER A 29 -6.40 -5.86 -1.09
C SER A 29 -7.03 -5.01 -2.21
N ALA A 30 -7.02 -5.53 -3.44
CA ALA A 30 -7.68 -4.88 -4.59
C ALA A 30 -9.15 -4.51 -4.30
N ASP A 31 -9.87 -5.36 -3.57
CA ASP A 31 -11.28 -5.12 -3.21
C ASP A 31 -11.44 -3.90 -2.29
N TYR A 32 -10.54 -3.72 -1.29
CA TYR A 32 -10.59 -2.55 -0.41
C TYR A 32 -10.12 -1.28 -1.09
N ARG A 33 -9.13 -1.36 -1.99
CA ARG A 33 -8.77 -0.23 -2.87
C ARG A 33 -9.99 0.24 -3.65
N ARG A 34 -10.81 -0.69 -4.18
CA ARG A 34 -12.06 -0.37 -4.88
C ARG A 34 -13.07 0.32 -3.95
N ILE A 35 -13.23 -0.14 -2.70
CA ILE A 35 -14.10 0.51 -1.72
C ILE A 35 -13.63 1.92 -1.40
N PHE A 36 -12.35 2.12 -1.13
CA PHE A 36 -11.77 3.45 -0.90
C PHE A 36 -11.93 4.34 -2.14
N LYS A 37 -11.61 3.83 -3.33
CA LYS A 37 -11.77 4.54 -4.60
C LYS A 37 -13.23 4.95 -4.83
N LYS A 38 -14.18 4.06 -4.61
CA LYS A 38 -15.61 4.31 -4.85
C LYS A 38 -16.25 5.23 -3.82
N ASN A 39 -15.87 5.18 -2.55
CA ASN A 39 -16.59 5.83 -1.46
C ASN A 39 -15.80 6.96 -0.79
N ILE A 40 -14.48 6.91 -0.75
CA ILE A 40 -13.64 7.92 -0.09
C ILE A 40 -13.10 8.93 -1.10
N LEU A 41 -12.63 8.51 -2.29
CA LEU A 41 -12.14 9.46 -3.29
C LEU A 41 -13.19 10.50 -3.71
N PRO A 42 -14.47 10.18 -3.91
CA PRO A 42 -15.47 11.21 -4.20
C PRO A 42 -15.62 12.26 -3.10
N LEU A 43 -15.35 11.88 -1.83
CA LEU A 43 -15.31 12.86 -0.73
C LEU A 43 -14.09 13.78 -0.86
N ILE A 44 -12.98 13.30 -1.39
CA ILE A 44 -11.77 14.08 -1.65
C ILE A 44 -11.97 14.98 -2.89
N ASP A 45 -12.55 14.45 -3.96
CA ASP A 45 -12.67 15.11 -5.25
C ASP A 45 -13.73 16.20 -5.30
N ASN A 46 -14.66 16.23 -4.35
CA ASN A 46 -15.60 17.34 -4.25
C ASN A 46 -14.91 18.65 -3.83
N LYS A 47 -15.59 19.78 -4.03
CA LYS A 47 -15.03 21.12 -3.74
C LYS A 47 -14.52 21.25 -2.30
N ILE A 48 -15.22 20.65 -1.33
CA ILE A 48 -14.89 20.71 0.09
C ILE A 48 -13.65 19.83 0.39
N GLY A 49 -13.58 18.61 -0.15
CA GLY A 49 -12.44 17.73 0.00
C GLY A 49 -11.16 18.33 -0.59
N LYS A 50 -11.23 18.91 -1.80
CA LYS A 50 -10.11 19.64 -2.43
C LYS A 50 -9.67 20.86 -1.62
N LEU A 51 -10.64 21.57 -1.01
CA LEU A 51 -10.33 22.68 -0.11
C LEU A 51 -9.62 22.21 1.15
N LEU A 52 -10.09 21.10 1.76
CA LEU A 52 -9.45 20.47 2.91
C LEU A 52 -8.00 20.09 2.63
N LEU A 53 -7.72 19.49 1.48
CA LEU A 53 -6.35 19.11 1.09
C LEU A 53 -5.42 20.32 0.88
N ARG A 54 -5.96 21.48 0.47
CA ARG A 54 -5.18 22.69 0.17
C ARG A 54 -5.02 23.63 1.37
N MET A 55 -5.98 23.63 2.30
CA MET A 55 -6.00 24.55 3.44
C MET A 55 -6.00 23.81 4.77
N PRO A 56 -4.96 23.96 5.61
CA PRO A 56 -4.89 23.30 6.92
C PRO A 56 -5.96 23.80 7.91
N ILE A 57 -6.53 24.98 7.67
CA ILE A 57 -7.53 25.61 8.56
C ILE A 57 -8.91 25.49 7.92
N VAL A 58 -9.60 24.40 8.22
CA VAL A 58 -11.00 24.19 7.83
C VAL A 58 -11.83 24.02 9.10
N ASN A 59 -13.05 24.59 9.08
CA ASN A 59 -14.01 24.54 10.18
C ASN A 59 -14.21 23.10 10.69
N ASP A 60 -14.12 22.92 12.03
CA ASP A 60 -14.22 21.61 12.69
C ASP A 60 -15.55 20.89 12.43
N LYS A 61 -16.65 21.66 12.16
CA LYS A 61 -17.95 21.08 11.77
C LYS A 61 -17.84 20.36 10.42
N ILE A 62 -17.14 20.95 9.46
CA ILE A 62 -16.94 20.33 8.12
C ILE A 62 -16.10 19.06 8.25
N LYS A 63 -15.01 19.10 9.04
CA LYS A 63 -14.18 17.92 9.30
C LYS A 63 -14.99 16.82 10.00
N ALA A 64 -15.82 17.17 10.97
CA ALA A 64 -16.67 16.22 11.69
C ALA A 64 -17.72 15.56 10.76
N ASP A 65 -18.36 16.34 9.87
CA ASP A 65 -19.31 15.81 8.89
C ASP A 65 -18.62 14.86 7.89
N MET A 66 -17.46 15.24 7.36
CA MET A 66 -16.68 14.39 6.44
C MET A 66 -16.18 13.13 7.14
N ARG A 67 -15.69 13.23 8.38
CA ARG A 67 -15.30 12.07 9.19
C ARG A 67 -16.48 11.14 9.39
N LYS A 68 -17.66 11.66 9.74
CA LYS A 68 -18.86 10.83 9.91
C LYS A 68 -19.21 10.09 8.63
N LYS A 69 -19.23 10.77 7.47
CA LYS A 69 -19.49 10.15 6.17
C LYS A 69 -18.47 9.04 5.86
N ALA A 70 -17.19 9.28 6.14
CA ALA A 70 -16.15 8.27 5.97
C ALA A 70 -16.33 7.08 6.92
N MET A 71 -16.73 7.32 8.19
CA MET A 71 -17.02 6.25 9.15
C MET A 71 -18.24 5.43 8.73
N ASP A 72 -19.30 6.06 8.23
CA ASP A 72 -20.52 5.38 7.80
C ASP A 72 -20.28 4.38 6.67
N VAL A 73 -19.27 4.60 5.81
CA VAL A 73 -18.83 3.64 4.78
C VAL A 73 -18.45 2.28 5.38
N PHE A 74 -17.96 2.27 6.61
CA PHE A 74 -17.51 1.08 7.35
C PHE A 74 -18.47 0.70 8.50
N GLY A 75 -19.70 1.21 8.47
CA GLY A 75 -20.74 0.87 9.46
C GLY A 75 -20.78 1.76 10.72
N GLY A 76 -19.86 2.70 10.87
CA GLY A 76 -19.92 3.79 11.87
C GLY A 76 -19.61 3.42 13.33
N ASN A 77 -19.58 2.13 13.68
CA ASN A 77 -19.45 1.64 15.07
C ASN A 77 -18.10 0.96 15.30
N PHE A 78 -17.01 1.71 15.26
CA PHE A 78 -15.65 1.22 15.57
C PHE A 78 -14.83 2.35 16.19
N ASP A 79 -13.81 2.00 16.97
CA ASP A 79 -12.89 2.96 17.56
C ASP A 79 -11.74 3.31 16.62
N GLU A 80 -11.25 2.32 15.84
CA GLU A 80 -10.23 2.53 14.83
C GLU A 80 -10.29 1.46 13.70
N ILE A 81 -9.74 1.81 12.55
CA ILE A 81 -9.48 0.86 11.45
C ILE A 81 -7.98 0.64 11.32
N ILE A 82 -7.55 -0.62 11.37
CA ILE A 82 -6.18 -1.04 11.11
C ILE A 82 -6.07 -1.49 9.66
N ILE A 83 -5.23 -0.82 8.89
CA ILE A 83 -5.04 -1.06 7.45
C ILE A 83 -3.67 -1.69 7.25
N GLY A 84 -3.60 -2.79 6.52
CA GLY A 84 -2.34 -3.47 6.24
C GLY A 84 -2.36 -4.32 4.98
N GLY A 85 -1.23 -4.92 4.64
CA GLY A 85 -1.10 -5.89 3.53
C GLY A 85 -0.75 -5.32 2.16
N ALA A 86 -0.82 -4.00 1.95
CA ALA A 86 -0.32 -3.33 0.74
C ALA A 86 -0.08 -1.83 1.02
N PRO A 87 0.70 -1.13 0.16
CA PRO A 87 0.88 0.31 0.26
C PRO A 87 -0.45 1.05 0.24
N PHE A 88 -0.64 2.00 1.16
CA PHE A 88 -1.85 2.78 1.25
C PHE A 88 -1.74 4.06 0.41
N ASN A 89 -2.89 4.53 -0.12
CA ASN A 89 -2.93 5.74 -0.94
C ASN A 89 -2.58 6.97 -0.12
N ALA A 90 -1.53 7.70 -0.52
CA ALA A 90 -1.03 8.86 0.22
C ALA A 90 -2.02 10.04 0.27
N ASP A 91 -2.86 10.23 -0.77
CA ASP A 91 -3.86 11.31 -0.79
C ASP A 91 -5.04 10.97 0.12
N VAL A 92 -5.48 9.70 0.08
CA VAL A 92 -6.49 9.19 1.01
C VAL A 92 -5.97 9.27 2.43
N GLU A 93 -4.72 8.89 2.68
CA GLU A 93 -4.10 8.96 4.00
C GLU A 93 -4.08 10.40 4.54
N ARG A 94 -3.60 11.35 3.72
CA ARG A 94 -3.61 12.78 4.08
C ARG A 94 -5.02 13.28 4.41
N PHE A 95 -5.99 12.94 3.58
CA PHE A 95 -7.38 13.33 3.79
C PHE A 95 -7.94 12.74 5.09
N LEU A 96 -7.77 11.44 5.33
CA LEU A 96 -8.24 10.79 6.56
C LEU A 96 -7.60 11.41 7.81
N LYS A 97 -6.30 11.72 7.75
CA LYS A 97 -5.59 12.42 8.83
C LYS A 97 -6.17 13.81 9.08
N GLN A 98 -6.46 14.58 8.04
CA GLN A 98 -7.01 15.94 8.14
C GLN A 98 -8.40 15.99 8.75
N ILE A 99 -9.26 15.02 8.42
CA ILE A 99 -10.61 14.94 9.01
C ILE A 99 -10.63 14.26 10.39
N GLY A 100 -9.47 13.79 10.88
CA GLY A 100 -9.36 13.08 12.16
C GLY A 100 -10.06 11.72 12.14
N PHE A 101 -10.04 11.02 11.01
CA PHE A 101 -10.56 9.66 10.91
C PHE A 101 -9.65 8.69 11.67
N PRO A 102 -10.20 7.81 12.53
CA PRO A 102 -9.39 6.91 13.36
C PRO A 102 -8.88 5.72 12.53
N TYR A 103 -7.72 5.87 11.92
CA TYR A 103 -7.04 4.79 11.19
C TYR A 103 -5.60 4.62 11.65
N THR A 104 -5.10 3.42 11.53
CA THR A 104 -3.67 3.13 11.60
C THR A 104 -3.23 2.26 10.44
N ILE A 105 -1.96 2.38 10.08
CA ILE A 105 -1.33 1.50 9.10
C ILE A 105 -0.44 0.54 9.88
N ALA A 106 -0.59 -0.76 9.62
CA ALA A 106 0.21 -1.80 10.23
C ALA A 106 1.02 -2.53 9.15
N TYR A 107 2.27 -2.86 9.50
CA TYR A 107 3.14 -3.68 8.70
C TYR A 107 3.39 -5.02 9.40
N GLY A 108 3.42 -6.07 8.60
CA GLY A 108 3.75 -7.39 9.11
C GLY A 108 3.59 -8.50 8.07
N MET A 109 3.84 -9.71 8.53
CA MET A 109 3.79 -10.93 7.72
C MET A 109 3.32 -12.11 8.56
N THR A 110 2.86 -13.17 7.90
CA THR A 110 2.32 -14.37 8.56
C THR A 110 3.32 -14.99 9.53
N GLU A 111 4.59 -14.97 9.16
CA GLU A 111 5.73 -15.50 9.93
C GLU A 111 5.97 -14.76 11.25
N CYS A 112 5.30 -13.61 11.46
CA CYS A 112 5.41 -12.76 12.66
C CYS A 112 4.11 -12.63 13.45
N GLY A 113 3.12 -13.46 13.21
CA GLY A 113 1.89 -13.63 13.96
C GLY A 113 0.89 -12.48 14.13
N PRO A 114 0.55 -11.61 13.16
CA PRO A 114 1.23 -11.19 11.94
C PRO A 114 1.91 -9.81 12.01
N ILE A 115 1.71 -8.98 13.08
CA ILE A 115 2.06 -7.55 13.11
C ILE A 115 3.48 -7.35 13.66
N ILE A 116 4.31 -6.65 12.88
CA ILE A 116 5.68 -6.25 13.23
C ILE A 116 5.69 -4.78 13.70
N CYS A 117 5.11 -3.88 12.89
CA CYS A 117 5.04 -2.46 13.18
C CYS A 117 3.60 -1.97 13.20
N SER A 118 3.30 -1.09 14.14
CA SER A 118 2.03 -0.39 14.27
C SER A 118 2.19 0.80 15.21
N SER A 119 1.26 1.73 15.20
CA SER A 119 1.12 2.79 16.19
C SER A 119 -0.35 3.07 16.42
N ARG A 120 -0.68 3.72 17.54
CA ARG A 120 -2.03 4.22 17.73
C ARG A 120 -2.33 5.30 16.69
N TRP A 121 -3.59 5.37 16.23
CA TRP A 121 -4.00 6.29 15.16
C TRP A 121 -3.70 7.77 15.50
N GLU A 122 -3.74 8.15 16.79
CA GLU A 122 -3.45 9.52 17.24
C GLU A 122 -2.00 9.91 16.98
N THR A 123 -1.08 8.96 17.11
CA THR A 123 0.37 9.17 17.02
C THR A 123 0.97 8.73 15.68
N LEU A 124 0.18 8.09 14.80
CA LEU A 124 0.66 7.61 13.51
C LEU A 124 1.18 8.80 12.67
N LYS A 125 2.39 8.67 12.16
CA LYS A 125 2.96 9.60 11.17
C LYS A 125 2.52 9.21 9.76
N LEU A 126 2.27 10.21 8.92
CA LEU A 126 1.96 9.99 7.51
C LEU A 126 3.07 9.20 6.80
N ALA A 127 2.66 8.35 5.87
CA ALA A 127 3.51 7.46 5.08
C ALA A 127 4.30 6.43 5.91
N SER A 128 3.99 6.26 7.20
CA SER A 128 4.63 5.24 8.04
C SER A 128 3.66 4.11 8.40
N CYS A 129 4.21 2.95 8.72
CA CYS A 129 3.47 1.84 9.32
C CYS A 129 3.63 1.79 10.85
N GLY A 130 3.99 2.91 11.47
CA GLY A 130 4.19 2.99 12.92
C GLY A 130 5.57 2.51 13.36
N LYS A 131 5.67 2.18 14.65
CA LYS A 131 6.88 1.71 15.32
C LYS A 131 6.81 0.20 15.56
N ALA A 132 7.94 -0.40 15.91
CA ALA A 132 7.97 -1.79 16.39
C ALA A 132 6.92 -2.00 17.49
N THR A 133 6.14 -3.07 17.39
CA THR A 133 5.20 -3.45 18.46
C THR A 133 5.96 -3.89 19.72
N THR A 134 5.31 -3.85 20.87
CA THR A 134 5.94 -4.11 22.19
C THR A 134 6.62 -5.48 22.33
N ARG A 135 6.32 -6.43 21.43
CA ARG A 135 6.87 -7.79 21.42
C ARG A 135 7.92 -7.99 20.36
N MET A 136 8.26 -6.96 19.60
CA MET A 136 9.17 -7.02 18.47
C MET A 136 10.34 -6.07 18.65
N GLU A 137 11.52 -6.53 18.26
CA GLU A 137 12.66 -5.69 17.93
C GLU A 137 12.70 -5.55 16.40
N VAL A 138 12.90 -4.35 15.90
CA VAL A 138 12.96 -4.07 14.46
C VAL A 138 14.21 -3.26 14.18
N LYS A 139 14.93 -3.63 13.14
CA LYS A 139 16.07 -2.89 12.60
C LYS A 139 15.93 -2.75 11.09
N ILE A 140 16.52 -1.71 10.56
CA ILE A 140 16.73 -1.57 9.12
C ILE A 140 18.21 -1.87 8.87
N ASP A 141 18.48 -2.90 8.09
CA ASP A 141 19.84 -3.29 7.70
C ASP A 141 20.36 -2.33 6.63
N SER A 142 20.85 -1.19 7.11
CA SER A 142 21.33 -0.07 6.30
C SER A 142 22.43 0.68 7.04
N PRO A 143 23.42 1.22 6.32
CA PRO A 143 24.44 2.08 6.91
C PRO A 143 23.86 3.42 7.42
N ASP A 144 22.74 3.86 6.89
CA ASP A 144 22.00 5.04 7.31
C ASP A 144 20.48 4.78 7.22
N PRO A 145 19.87 4.16 8.25
CA PRO A 145 18.47 3.79 8.24
C PRO A 145 17.49 4.94 8.01
N GLN A 146 17.90 6.18 8.25
CA GLN A 146 17.02 7.33 8.07
C GLN A 146 16.90 7.75 6.61
N HIS A 147 17.96 7.63 5.81
CA HIS A 147 18.03 8.17 4.45
C HIS A 147 18.22 7.07 3.40
N VAL A 148 18.84 5.95 3.75
CA VAL A 148 19.13 4.84 2.84
C VAL A 148 18.25 3.65 3.23
N ALA A 149 17.37 3.23 2.31
CA ALA A 149 16.53 2.07 2.56
C ALA A 149 17.36 0.80 2.67
N GLY A 150 17.05 -0.01 3.68
CA GLY A 150 17.63 -1.32 3.91
C GLY A 150 16.56 -2.35 4.23
N GLU A 151 16.95 -3.61 4.34
CA GLU A 151 16.03 -4.68 4.68
C GLU A 151 15.48 -4.50 6.10
N ILE A 152 14.18 -4.71 6.27
CA ILE A 152 13.57 -4.83 7.59
C ILE A 152 13.97 -6.19 8.14
N ILE A 153 14.70 -6.20 9.25
CA ILE A 153 14.95 -7.40 10.04
C ILE A 153 14.26 -7.28 11.39
N CYS A 154 13.69 -8.35 11.86
CA CYS A 154 12.93 -8.32 13.10
C CYS A 154 13.12 -9.56 13.95
N ARG A 155 12.93 -9.39 15.27
CA ARG A 155 13.04 -10.44 16.27
C ARG A 155 12.00 -10.23 17.36
N GLY A 156 11.40 -11.30 17.88
CA GLY A 156 10.44 -11.19 18.95
C GLY A 156 9.72 -12.50 19.27
N SER A 157 8.90 -12.46 20.32
CA SER A 157 8.19 -13.64 20.84
C SER A 157 7.02 -14.11 19.94
N ASN A 158 6.64 -13.33 18.95
CA ASN A 158 5.58 -13.64 17.98
C ASN A 158 6.13 -14.15 16.64
N LEU A 159 7.45 -14.36 16.52
CA LEU A 159 8.01 -15.06 15.37
C LEU A 159 7.56 -16.52 15.33
N MET A 160 7.35 -17.04 14.12
CA MET A 160 7.15 -18.47 13.91
C MET A 160 8.36 -19.27 14.40
N LEU A 161 8.14 -20.51 14.79
CA LEU A 161 9.23 -21.44 15.12
C LEU A 161 9.99 -21.91 13.87
N GLY A 162 9.39 -21.79 12.70
CA GLY A 162 9.94 -22.19 11.41
C GLY A 162 8.87 -22.72 10.47
N TYR A 163 9.26 -22.99 9.24
CA TYR A 163 8.39 -23.65 8.26
C TYR A 163 8.28 -25.15 8.56
N TYR A 164 7.08 -25.65 8.56
CA TYR A 164 6.82 -27.06 8.89
C TYR A 164 7.56 -28.00 7.94
N LYS A 165 8.38 -28.89 8.53
CA LYS A 165 9.23 -29.86 7.81
C LYS A 165 10.12 -29.24 6.72
N ASN A 166 10.52 -27.98 6.88
CA ASN A 166 11.39 -27.29 5.92
C ASN A 166 12.42 -26.42 6.67
N ALA A 167 13.41 -27.09 7.24
CA ALA A 167 14.48 -26.44 7.99
C ALA A 167 15.36 -25.56 7.09
N GLU A 168 15.55 -25.97 5.82
CA GLU A 168 16.31 -25.19 4.84
C GLU A 168 15.65 -23.82 4.57
N ALA A 169 14.37 -23.79 4.24
CA ALA A 169 13.65 -22.54 4.04
C ALA A 169 13.61 -21.68 5.32
N THR A 170 13.58 -22.32 6.50
CA THR A 170 13.64 -21.61 7.79
C THR A 170 14.98 -20.91 7.97
N SER A 171 16.10 -21.62 7.73
CA SER A 171 17.45 -21.06 7.87
C SER A 171 17.77 -19.98 6.84
N GLN A 172 17.05 -19.92 5.72
CA GLN A 172 17.19 -18.86 4.72
C GLN A 172 16.60 -17.53 5.16
N ILE A 173 15.63 -17.53 6.10
CA ILE A 173 14.95 -16.31 6.53
C ILE A 173 15.13 -15.98 8.01
N ILE A 174 15.53 -16.94 8.85
CA ILE A 174 15.87 -16.71 10.27
C ILE A 174 17.35 -17.01 10.44
N ASP A 175 18.12 -16.00 10.77
CA ASP A 175 19.57 -16.11 10.96
C ASP A 175 19.94 -16.82 12.29
N VAL A 176 21.22 -17.07 12.48
CA VAL A 176 21.74 -17.74 13.69
C VAL A 176 21.54 -16.93 14.98
N ASN A 177 21.29 -15.64 14.88
CA ASN A 177 21.01 -14.73 16.01
C ASN A 177 19.51 -14.56 16.28
N GLY A 178 18.66 -15.29 15.54
CA GLY A 178 17.20 -15.25 15.65
C GLY A 178 16.55 -14.03 14.99
N TRP A 179 17.24 -13.34 14.09
CA TRP A 179 16.64 -12.29 13.28
C TRP A 179 15.97 -12.89 12.05
N LEU A 180 14.72 -12.48 11.82
CA LEU A 180 13.98 -12.81 10.61
C LEU A 180 14.23 -11.73 9.57
N HIS A 181 14.65 -12.14 8.39
CA HIS A 181 14.84 -11.34 7.18
C HIS A 181 13.52 -11.30 6.40
N THR A 182 12.89 -10.12 6.33
CA THR A 182 11.54 -10.00 5.75
C THR A 182 11.52 -9.96 4.22
N GLY A 183 12.64 -9.60 3.61
CA GLY A 183 12.73 -9.29 2.18
C GLY A 183 12.05 -7.98 1.80
N ASP A 184 11.58 -7.19 2.76
CA ASP A 184 10.99 -5.87 2.54
C ASP A 184 11.99 -4.77 2.88
N LEU A 185 12.06 -3.74 2.07
CA LEU A 185 12.95 -2.59 2.24
C LEU A 185 12.22 -1.42 2.87
N ALA A 186 12.87 -0.73 3.81
CA ALA A 186 12.30 0.41 4.51
C ALA A 186 13.36 1.42 4.95
N THR A 187 12.89 2.58 5.37
CA THR A 187 13.63 3.56 6.18
C THR A 187 12.99 3.65 7.55
N MET A 188 13.78 4.10 8.56
CA MET A 188 13.30 4.31 9.93
C MET A 188 13.75 5.69 10.40
N ASP A 189 12.83 6.53 10.81
CA ASP A 189 13.19 7.87 11.32
C ASP A 189 13.79 7.81 12.74
N ALA A 190 14.29 8.97 13.21
CA ALA A 190 14.89 9.09 14.54
C ALA A 190 13.95 8.72 15.71
N ASP A 191 12.65 8.82 15.50
CA ASP A 191 11.63 8.45 16.48
C ASP A 191 11.25 6.96 16.40
N GLY A 192 11.80 6.19 15.45
CA GLY A 192 11.55 4.77 15.24
C GLY A 192 10.32 4.44 14.38
N TYR A 193 9.78 5.41 13.62
CA TYR A 193 8.72 5.15 12.65
C TYR A 193 9.27 4.55 11.37
N VAL A 194 8.70 3.43 10.95
CA VAL A 194 9.13 2.69 9.77
C VAL A 194 8.31 3.09 8.56
N THR A 195 8.98 3.39 7.44
CA THR A 195 8.37 3.66 6.13
C THR A 195 8.81 2.58 5.16
N VAL A 196 7.88 1.69 4.78
CA VAL A 196 8.15 0.62 3.80
C VAL A 196 8.28 1.22 2.41
N ARG A 197 9.32 0.80 1.67
CA ARG A 197 9.64 1.26 0.30
C ARG A 197 9.22 0.26 -0.76
N GLY A 198 9.36 -1.03 -0.47
CA GLY A 198 9.02 -2.10 -1.40
C GLY A 198 9.72 -3.40 -1.05
N ARG A 199 9.72 -4.34 -2.00
CA ARG A 199 10.39 -5.62 -1.84
C ARG A 199 11.79 -5.63 -2.45
N SER A 200 12.77 -6.20 -1.76
CA SER A 200 14.16 -6.31 -2.26
C SER A 200 14.23 -7.04 -3.61
N LYS A 201 13.42 -8.09 -3.78
CA LYS A 201 13.34 -8.89 -5.03
C LYS A 201 12.71 -8.12 -6.20
N ASN A 202 11.95 -7.08 -5.92
CA ASN A 202 11.26 -6.28 -6.93
C ASN A 202 12.00 -4.99 -7.28
N MET A 203 12.98 -4.61 -6.46
CA MET A 203 13.80 -3.43 -6.70
C MET A 203 14.46 -3.52 -8.08
N LEU A 204 14.34 -2.44 -8.85
CA LEU A 204 14.95 -2.30 -10.15
C LEU A 204 16.23 -1.47 -10.01
N LEU A 205 17.33 -2.00 -10.54
CA LEU A 205 18.60 -1.29 -10.60
C LEU A 205 18.79 -0.76 -12.00
N THR A 206 18.91 0.56 -12.12
CA THR A 206 19.22 1.20 -13.41
C THR A 206 20.71 1.08 -13.73
N SER A 207 21.09 1.28 -15.00
CA SER A 207 22.48 1.34 -15.45
C SER A 207 23.28 2.44 -14.75
N SER A 208 22.62 3.50 -14.27
CA SER A 208 23.23 4.58 -13.48
C SER A 208 23.42 4.23 -11.98
N GLY A 209 23.11 2.99 -11.57
CA GLY A 209 23.27 2.54 -10.19
C GLY A 209 22.17 3.04 -9.22
N GLN A 210 21.06 3.58 -9.73
CA GLN A 210 19.95 4.04 -8.90
C GLN A 210 19.00 2.89 -8.57
N ASN A 211 18.64 2.78 -7.30
CA ASN A 211 17.61 1.86 -6.81
C ASN A 211 16.22 2.46 -7.03
N ILE A 212 15.38 1.75 -7.76
CA ILE A 212 13.98 2.13 -7.99
C ILE A 212 13.08 1.14 -7.28
N TYR A 213 12.13 1.66 -6.55
CA TYR A 213 11.09 0.91 -5.83
C TYR A 213 9.79 0.96 -6.65
N PRO A 214 9.51 -0.04 -7.48
CA PRO A 214 8.38 0.01 -8.41
C PRO A 214 7.04 0.15 -7.69
N GLU A 215 6.90 -0.42 -6.49
CA GLU A 215 5.68 -0.34 -5.71
C GLU A 215 5.32 1.10 -5.30
N GLU A 216 6.29 1.96 -5.07
CA GLU A 216 6.05 3.38 -4.78
C GLU A 216 5.46 4.11 -5.99
N ILE A 217 5.94 3.80 -7.19
CA ILE A 217 5.47 4.38 -8.45
C ILE A 217 4.08 3.83 -8.78
N GLU A 218 3.91 2.52 -8.68
CA GLU A 218 2.64 1.83 -8.90
C GLU A 218 1.54 2.30 -7.95
N SER A 219 1.89 2.54 -6.69
CA SER A 219 0.95 3.08 -5.71
C SER A 219 0.37 4.43 -6.13
N LYS A 220 1.18 5.30 -6.74
CA LYS A 220 0.74 6.58 -7.29
C LYS A 220 -0.09 6.38 -8.56
N LEU A 221 0.42 5.56 -9.49
CA LEU A 221 -0.24 5.31 -10.77
C LEU A 221 -1.61 4.65 -10.62
N ASN A 222 -1.74 3.70 -9.69
CA ASN A 222 -3.01 3.02 -9.40
C ASN A 222 -4.10 3.94 -8.84
N ASN A 223 -3.74 5.17 -8.44
CA ASN A 223 -4.69 6.17 -7.94
C ASN A 223 -5.16 7.12 -9.05
N MET A 224 -4.54 7.07 -10.22
CA MET A 224 -4.88 7.93 -11.34
C MET A 224 -6.18 7.48 -12.03
N PRO A 225 -6.85 8.38 -12.77
CA PRO A 225 -8.10 8.08 -13.45
C PRO A 225 -8.00 6.83 -14.32
N TYR A 226 -9.01 5.99 -14.27
CA TYR A 226 -9.18 4.78 -15.09
C TYR A 226 -8.04 3.75 -14.99
N VAL A 227 -7.21 3.79 -13.95
CA VAL A 227 -6.20 2.77 -13.68
C VAL A 227 -6.74 1.76 -12.68
N SER A 228 -6.87 0.50 -13.07
CA SER A 228 -7.23 -0.61 -12.19
C SER A 228 -5.99 -1.17 -11.49
N GLU A 229 -4.98 -1.54 -12.28
CA GLU A 229 -3.71 -2.08 -11.80
C GLU A 229 -2.56 -1.62 -12.69
N SER A 230 -1.39 -1.49 -12.12
CA SER A 230 -0.17 -1.18 -12.87
C SER A 230 1.01 -2.00 -12.39
N LEU A 231 1.97 -2.18 -13.28
CA LEU A 231 3.23 -2.86 -13.04
C LEU A 231 4.36 -2.07 -13.68
N ILE A 232 5.33 -1.65 -12.89
CA ILE A 232 6.52 -0.96 -13.39
C ILE A 232 7.62 -2.00 -13.65
N VAL A 233 8.12 -2.00 -14.86
CA VAL A 233 9.18 -2.92 -15.33
C VAL A 233 10.32 -2.13 -15.95
N LEU A 234 11.52 -2.74 -15.97
CA LEU A 234 12.66 -2.21 -16.70
C LEU A 234 12.76 -2.94 -18.03
N GLN A 235 12.67 -2.21 -19.15
CA GLN A 235 12.83 -2.72 -20.50
C GLN A 235 13.89 -1.88 -21.22
N HIS A 236 14.96 -2.53 -21.70
CA HIS A 236 16.08 -1.84 -22.39
C HIS A 236 16.59 -0.64 -21.56
N ASP A 237 16.78 -0.84 -20.27
CA ASP A 237 17.21 0.17 -19.29
C ASP A 237 16.28 1.40 -19.15
N LYS A 238 15.02 1.25 -19.56
CA LYS A 238 13.99 2.29 -19.42
C LYS A 238 12.82 1.77 -18.60
N LEU A 239 12.28 2.66 -17.73
CA LEU A 239 11.08 2.34 -16.99
C LEU A 239 9.86 2.40 -17.89
N VAL A 240 9.12 1.29 -17.90
CA VAL A 240 7.88 1.13 -18.64
C VAL A 240 6.77 0.79 -17.67
N ALA A 241 5.63 1.48 -17.78
CA ALA A 241 4.42 1.15 -17.05
C ALA A 241 3.54 0.24 -17.89
N LEU A 242 3.31 -0.98 -17.41
CA LEU A 242 2.24 -1.84 -17.92
C LEU A 242 0.99 -1.50 -17.11
N ILE A 243 -0.11 -1.14 -17.78
CA ILE A 243 -1.33 -0.69 -17.12
C ILE A 243 -2.50 -1.56 -17.58
N TYR A 244 -3.22 -2.13 -16.61
CA TYR A 244 -4.55 -2.67 -16.82
C TYR A 244 -5.57 -1.59 -16.46
N PRO A 245 -6.28 -1.01 -17.44
CA PRO A 245 -7.27 0.02 -17.21
C PRO A 245 -8.50 -0.51 -16.46
N ASP A 246 -9.19 0.39 -15.78
CA ASP A 246 -10.56 0.16 -15.30
C ASP A 246 -11.52 0.42 -16.47
N PHE A 247 -11.69 -0.56 -17.33
CA PHE A 247 -12.51 -0.46 -18.54
C PHE A 247 -13.97 -0.15 -18.20
N ASP A 248 -14.50 -0.73 -17.09
CA ASP A 248 -15.88 -0.51 -16.67
C ASP A 248 -16.10 0.95 -16.29
N ASP A 249 -15.18 1.54 -15.53
CA ASP A 249 -15.24 2.94 -15.12
C ASP A 249 -15.05 3.87 -16.33
N ALA A 250 -14.11 3.56 -17.22
CA ALA A 250 -13.85 4.35 -18.41
C ALA A 250 -15.07 4.37 -19.37
N PHE A 251 -15.66 3.20 -19.65
CA PHE A 251 -16.83 3.10 -20.51
C PHE A 251 -18.07 3.74 -19.89
N ALA A 252 -18.25 3.65 -18.57
CA ALA A 252 -19.33 4.34 -17.86
C ALA A 252 -19.24 5.87 -17.98
N HIS A 253 -18.03 6.41 -18.18
CA HIS A 253 -17.79 7.82 -18.46
C HIS A 253 -17.76 8.16 -19.97
N GLY A 254 -18.13 7.22 -20.84
CA GLY A 254 -18.26 7.44 -22.27
C GLY A 254 -16.95 7.43 -23.06
N LEU A 255 -15.84 6.97 -22.45
CA LEU A 255 -14.55 6.86 -23.14
C LEU A 255 -14.57 5.66 -24.12
N GLN A 256 -13.99 5.86 -25.29
CA GLN A 256 -13.66 4.78 -26.21
C GLN A 256 -12.24 4.28 -25.97
N GLN A 257 -11.87 3.16 -26.59
CA GLN A 257 -10.54 2.56 -26.42
C GLN A 257 -9.40 3.56 -26.72
N THR A 258 -9.51 4.34 -27.78
CA THR A 258 -8.52 5.37 -28.16
C THR A 258 -8.42 6.50 -27.12
N ASP A 259 -9.50 6.78 -26.38
CA ASP A 259 -9.50 7.80 -25.31
C ASP A 259 -8.87 7.25 -24.04
N ILE A 260 -9.00 5.94 -23.77
CA ILE A 260 -8.29 5.26 -22.69
C ILE A 260 -6.77 5.33 -22.92
N GLU A 261 -6.29 5.12 -24.14
CA GLU A 261 -4.87 5.27 -24.48
C GLU A 261 -4.36 6.69 -24.19
N LYS A 262 -5.10 7.71 -24.61
CA LYS A 262 -4.77 9.10 -24.30
C LYS A 262 -4.80 9.40 -22.81
N ALA A 263 -5.78 8.85 -22.09
CA ALA A 263 -5.87 9.01 -20.65
C ALA A 263 -4.67 8.38 -19.93
N MET A 264 -4.20 7.20 -20.35
CA MET A 264 -3.02 6.55 -19.77
C MET A 264 -1.73 7.35 -20.05
N GLU A 265 -1.60 7.93 -21.24
CA GLU A 265 -0.47 8.83 -21.53
C GLU A 265 -0.54 10.15 -20.73
N ALA A 266 -1.73 10.70 -20.50
CA ALA A 266 -1.92 11.85 -19.63
C ALA A 266 -1.52 11.51 -18.19
N ASN A 267 -1.95 10.35 -17.68
CA ASN A 267 -1.56 9.84 -16.37
C ASN A 267 -0.02 9.69 -16.25
N ARG A 268 0.65 9.15 -17.26
CA ARG A 268 2.13 9.07 -17.30
C ARG A 268 2.77 10.44 -17.18
N ASN A 269 2.28 11.42 -17.94
CA ASN A 269 2.82 12.78 -17.91
C ASN A 269 2.64 13.42 -16.53
N GLU A 270 1.46 13.31 -15.93
CA GLU A 270 1.18 13.83 -14.59
C GLU A 270 2.01 13.11 -13.53
N LEU A 271 2.12 11.77 -13.61
CA LEU A 271 2.96 10.99 -12.71
C LEU A 271 4.43 11.44 -12.76
N ASN A 272 4.97 11.65 -13.96
CA ASN A 272 6.35 12.06 -14.15
C ASN A 272 6.67 13.44 -13.53
N LEU A 273 5.69 14.33 -13.38
CA LEU A 273 5.87 15.59 -12.64
C LEU A 273 6.05 15.37 -11.13
N LEU A 274 5.59 14.22 -10.62
CA LEU A 274 5.68 13.85 -9.20
C LEU A 274 6.87 12.95 -8.89
N LEU A 275 7.60 12.50 -9.91
CA LEU A 275 8.72 11.56 -9.77
C LEU A 275 10.07 12.26 -9.98
N PRO A 276 11.12 11.84 -9.23
CA PRO A 276 12.49 12.22 -9.53
C PRO A 276 12.85 11.83 -10.97
N ALA A 277 13.78 12.56 -11.59
CA ALA A 277 14.15 12.36 -12.99
C ALA A 277 14.57 10.92 -13.32
N TYR A 278 15.28 10.24 -12.40
CA TYR A 278 15.73 8.86 -12.58
C TYR A 278 14.60 7.81 -12.44
N CYS A 279 13.43 8.21 -11.95
CA CYS A 279 12.25 7.34 -11.79
C CYS A 279 11.18 7.60 -12.87
N GLN A 280 11.41 8.47 -13.84
CA GLN A 280 10.41 8.84 -14.83
C GLN A 280 10.10 7.69 -15.77
N ILE A 281 8.80 7.50 -16.01
CA ILE A 281 8.27 6.49 -16.92
C ILE A 281 8.41 6.96 -18.35
N THR A 282 9.13 6.21 -19.19
CA THR A 282 9.35 6.55 -20.57
C THR A 282 8.21 6.17 -21.50
N LYS A 283 7.49 5.09 -21.17
CA LYS A 283 6.42 4.55 -22.01
C LYS A 283 5.33 3.90 -21.14
N VAL A 284 4.08 4.01 -21.62
CA VAL A 284 2.95 3.21 -21.14
C VAL A 284 2.65 2.11 -22.16
N LYS A 285 2.31 0.93 -21.66
CA LYS A 285 1.74 -0.17 -22.45
C LYS A 285 0.44 -0.62 -21.80
N ILE A 286 -0.65 -0.61 -22.55
CA ILE A 286 -1.95 -1.10 -22.07
C ILE A 286 -1.94 -2.61 -22.08
N HIS A 287 -2.33 -3.20 -20.96
CA HIS A 287 -2.59 -4.62 -20.82
C HIS A 287 -4.10 -4.82 -20.85
N PHE A 288 -4.61 -5.62 -21.78
CA PHE A 288 -6.05 -5.76 -21.99
C PHE A 288 -6.70 -6.82 -21.10
N GLU A 289 -5.89 -7.63 -20.43
CA GLU A 289 -6.31 -8.67 -19.50
C GLU A 289 -5.80 -8.35 -18.10
N GLU A 290 -6.45 -8.89 -17.07
CA GLU A 290 -5.92 -8.79 -15.71
C GLU A 290 -4.54 -9.45 -15.61
N PHE A 291 -3.66 -8.84 -14.81
CA PHE A 291 -2.36 -9.46 -14.53
C PHE A 291 -2.54 -10.79 -13.79
N GLU A 292 -1.70 -11.79 -14.18
CA GLU A 292 -1.60 -13.04 -13.46
C GLU A 292 -1.22 -12.81 -11.99
N LYS A 293 -1.97 -13.42 -11.08
CA LYS A 293 -1.82 -13.20 -9.63
C LYS A 293 -1.49 -14.50 -8.88
N THR A 294 -0.79 -14.33 -7.78
CA THR A 294 -0.63 -15.39 -6.77
C THR A 294 -1.94 -15.64 -6.02
N ALA A 295 -2.01 -16.72 -5.24
CA ALA A 295 -3.15 -16.97 -4.34
C ALA A 295 -3.40 -15.83 -3.34
N LYS A 296 -2.38 -15.02 -3.00
CA LYS A 296 -2.47 -13.80 -2.18
C LYS A 296 -2.89 -12.57 -2.97
N LYS A 297 -3.33 -12.72 -4.23
CA LYS A 297 -3.73 -11.64 -5.16
C LYS A 297 -2.61 -10.62 -5.48
N SER A 298 -1.35 -10.98 -5.31
CA SER A 298 -0.20 -10.17 -5.76
C SER A 298 0.15 -10.52 -7.20
N ILE A 299 0.47 -9.51 -8.02
CA ILE A 299 0.87 -9.71 -9.43
C ILE A 299 2.15 -10.56 -9.48
N LYS A 300 2.17 -11.56 -10.34
CA LYS A 300 3.35 -12.40 -10.62
C LYS A 300 4.33 -11.63 -11.52
N ARG A 301 5.07 -10.68 -10.94
CA ARG A 301 5.98 -9.77 -11.67
C ARG A 301 6.93 -10.46 -12.62
N PHE A 302 7.46 -11.64 -12.22
CA PHE A 302 8.42 -12.39 -13.01
C PHE A 302 7.92 -12.78 -14.42
N MET A 303 6.60 -12.81 -14.62
CA MET A 303 6.00 -13.11 -15.92
C MET A 303 6.07 -11.93 -16.90
N TYR A 304 6.32 -10.73 -16.43
CA TYR A 304 6.26 -9.48 -17.19
C TYR A 304 7.61 -8.75 -17.27
N GLN A 305 8.62 -9.25 -16.58
CA GLN A 305 9.99 -8.75 -16.67
C GLN A 305 10.69 -9.40 -17.86
N GLU A 306 11.48 -8.62 -18.61
CA GLU A 306 12.38 -9.21 -19.60
C GLU A 306 13.36 -10.15 -18.89
N ALA A 307 13.62 -11.32 -19.48
CA ALA A 307 14.64 -12.21 -18.96
C ALA A 307 15.96 -11.42 -18.89
N LYS A 308 16.58 -11.40 -17.71
CA LYS A 308 17.94 -10.88 -17.60
C LYS A 308 18.83 -11.80 -18.44
N GLY A 309 19.29 -11.27 -19.60
CA GLY A 309 20.26 -11.94 -20.45
C GLY A 309 21.61 -12.11 -19.74
#